data_badad302834402388cf17ef5052e778e
#
_entry.id   badad302834402388cf17ef5052e778e
#
_cell.length_a   1.000
_cell.length_b   1.000
_cell.length_c   1.000
_cell.angle_alpha   90.00
_cell.angle_beta   90.00
_cell.angle_gamma   90.00
#
_symmetry.space_group_name_H-M   'P 1'
#
loop_
_entity.id
_entity.type
_entity.pdbx_description
1 polymer ?
#
loop_
_entity_poly.entity_id
_entity_poly.type
_entity_poly.pdbx_seq_one_letter_code
_entity_poly.pdbx_strand_id
1 'polypeptide(L)'
;MRRGHGGSEHLDGRGLLAIGYDHRTSREGDPQLHTHMLVQNLTEGPDGRATALDSKRLWAHLMTAERVYQQLWRAELSRRLGLEFVQVPDHEQLEIAGWDDKTLRDAFSKRAAQVRAQCDAWGTTDTRTAREAARATRRAKDHSETEDVIYDRWRAELAEHGVSERTYAERLGGATGTR
;
A
#
# COMPACT_ATOMS: atom_id res chain seq x y z
N MET A 1 25.54 -8.42 -1.97
CA MET A 1 25.73 -8.46 -3.44
C MET A 1 26.33 -9.78 -3.85
N ARG A 2 26.22 -10.15 -5.13
CA ARG A 2 26.79 -11.41 -5.66
C ARG A 2 27.86 -11.13 -6.71
N ARG A 3 28.95 -11.88 -6.67
CA ARG A 3 30.08 -11.83 -7.62
C ARG A 3 30.56 -13.21 -8.00
N GLY A 4 31.59 -13.25 -8.82
CA GLY A 4 32.19 -14.49 -9.32
C GLY A 4 31.36 -15.21 -10.37
N HIS A 5 31.85 -16.35 -10.81
CA HIS A 5 31.15 -17.18 -11.81
C HIS A 5 29.81 -17.68 -11.25
N GLY A 6 28.71 -17.39 -11.94
CA GLY A 6 27.37 -17.74 -11.48
C GLY A 6 26.90 -17.04 -10.18
N GLY A 7 27.61 -16.01 -9.72
CA GLY A 7 27.26 -15.28 -8.49
C GLY A 7 27.58 -16.06 -7.21
N SER A 8 28.62 -16.87 -7.25
CA SER A 8 29.06 -17.76 -6.14
C SER A 8 29.59 -17.01 -4.91
N GLU A 9 30.10 -15.80 -5.10
CA GLU A 9 30.64 -14.99 -4.03
C GLU A 9 29.61 -14.03 -3.46
N HIS A 10 29.44 -14.01 -2.17
CA HIS A 10 28.55 -13.08 -1.46
C HIS A 10 29.39 -12.08 -0.68
N LEU A 11 29.25 -10.81 -1.04
CA LEU A 11 29.94 -9.70 -0.39
C LEU A 11 28.92 -8.73 0.20
N ASP A 12 29.30 -8.03 1.25
CA ASP A 12 28.50 -6.93 1.78
C ASP A 12 28.63 -5.70 0.87
N GLY A 13 27.50 -5.07 0.59
CA GLY A 13 27.45 -3.83 -0.16
C GLY A 13 27.37 -2.63 0.75
N ARG A 14 27.74 -1.46 0.26
CA ARG A 14 27.72 -0.19 0.99
C ARG A 14 26.32 0.36 1.25
N GLY A 15 25.27 -0.28 0.75
CA GLY A 15 23.89 0.14 0.98
C GLY A 15 23.03 -0.02 -0.27
N LEU A 16 21.82 0.53 -0.22
CA LEU A 16 20.85 0.52 -1.30
C LEU A 16 20.64 1.96 -1.80
N LEU A 17 20.58 2.13 -3.11
CA LEU A 17 20.08 3.35 -3.71
C LEU A 17 18.63 3.13 -4.12
N ALA A 18 17.73 3.94 -3.58
CA ALA A 18 16.31 3.85 -3.86
C ALA A 18 15.68 5.23 -4.07
N ILE A 19 14.66 5.28 -4.92
CA ILE A 19 13.85 6.47 -5.16
C ILE A 19 12.41 6.14 -4.81
N GLY A 20 11.76 6.98 -3.98
CA GLY A 20 10.36 6.87 -3.62
C GLY A 20 9.48 7.72 -4.51
N TYR A 21 8.32 7.18 -4.91
CA TYR A 21 7.27 7.90 -5.62
C TYR A 21 5.95 7.72 -4.87
N ASP A 22 5.42 8.81 -4.34
CA ASP A 22 4.16 8.80 -3.62
C ASP A 22 2.99 8.80 -4.58
N HIS A 23 2.07 7.87 -4.36
CA HIS A 23 0.82 7.76 -5.08
C HIS A 23 -0.35 7.86 -4.12
N ARG A 24 -1.45 8.45 -4.58
CA ARG A 24 -2.65 8.69 -3.76
C ARG A 24 -3.83 7.83 -4.17
N THR A 25 -3.79 7.24 -5.35
CA THR A 25 -4.92 6.50 -5.93
C THR A 25 -4.57 5.06 -6.24
N SER A 26 -5.55 4.19 -6.08
CA SER A 26 -5.56 2.88 -6.72
C SER A 26 -5.66 3.02 -8.24
N ARG A 27 -5.60 1.93 -8.97
CA ARG A 27 -5.78 1.94 -10.43
C ARG A 27 -7.20 2.30 -10.87
N GLU A 28 -8.18 2.10 -10.00
CA GLU A 28 -9.59 2.46 -10.24
C GLU A 28 -9.95 3.83 -9.63
N GLY A 29 -8.94 4.59 -9.21
CA GLY A 29 -9.13 5.92 -8.66
C GLY A 29 -9.61 5.95 -7.22
N ASP A 30 -9.62 4.81 -6.50
CA ASP A 30 -9.93 4.80 -5.06
C ASP A 30 -8.82 5.50 -4.26
N PRO A 31 -9.12 6.13 -3.11
CA PRO A 31 -8.13 6.70 -2.23
C PRO A 31 -7.20 5.60 -1.69
N GLN A 32 -5.95 5.63 -2.10
CA GLN A 32 -4.93 4.69 -1.67
C GLN A 32 -3.57 5.37 -1.59
N LEU A 33 -3.20 5.80 -0.39
CA LEU A 33 -1.86 6.36 -0.16
C LEU A 33 -0.82 5.24 -0.14
N HIS A 34 0.14 5.29 -1.04
CA HIS A 34 1.23 4.33 -1.08
C HIS A 34 2.45 4.90 -1.78
N THR A 35 3.63 4.38 -1.43
CA THR A 35 4.90 4.79 -2.04
C THR A 35 5.49 3.63 -2.82
N HIS A 36 5.75 3.84 -4.09
CA HIS A 36 6.57 2.93 -4.89
C HIS A 36 8.04 3.19 -4.63
N MET A 37 8.73 2.19 -4.11
CA MET A 37 10.17 2.24 -3.93
C MET A 37 10.88 1.55 -5.10
N LEU A 38 11.57 2.34 -5.93
CA LEU A 38 12.45 1.80 -6.97
C LEU A 38 13.85 1.63 -6.39
N VAL A 39 14.26 0.39 -6.17
CA VAL A 39 15.58 0.05 -5.68
C VAL A 39 16.48 -0.27 -6.87
N GLN A 40 17.58 0.47 -7.00
CA GLN A 40 18.57 0.18 -8.03
C GLN A 40 19.17 -1.20 -7.79
N ASN A 41 19.21 -2.04 -8.85
CA ASN A 41 19.80 -3.37 -8.74
C ASN A 41 21.33 -3.35 -8.83
N LEU A 42 21.95 -2.40 -8.13
CA LEU A 42 23.40 -2.24 -7.99
C LEU A 42 23.75 -1.79 -6.60
N THR A 43 24.88 -2.25 -6.10
CA THR A 43 25.52 -1.73 -4.89
C THR A 43 27.02 -1.79 -5.02
N GLU A 44 27.73 -0.86 -4.40
CA GLU A 44 29.19 -0.81 -4.39
C GLU A 44 29.72 -1.77 -3.31
N GLY A 45 30.71 -2.56 -3.67
CA GLY A 45 31.41 -3.44 -2.76
C GLY A 45 32.58 -2.78 -2.03
N PRO A 46 33.26 -3.52 -1.14
CA PRO A 46 34.40 -2.98 -0.38
C PRO A 46 35.57 -2.54 -1.25
N ASP A 47 35.66 -3.06 -2.47
CA ASP A 47 36.71 -2.72 -3.47
C ASP A 47 36.29 -1.58 -4.42
N GLY A 48 35.20 -0.88 -4.15
CA GLY A 48 34.68 0.21 -4.97
C GLY A 48 33.99 -0.22 -6.28
N ARG A 49 33.85 -1.52 -6.54
CA ARG A 49 33.19 -2.01 -7.75
C ARG A 49 31.70 -2.20 -7.52
N ALA A 50 30.88 -1.67 -8.41
CA ALA A 50 29.44 -1.86 -8.38
C ALA A 50 29.04 -3.19 -9.05
N THR A 51 28.21 -3.99 -8.38
CA THR A 51 27.62 -5.22 -8.91
C THR A 51 26.18 -5.41 -8.45
N ALA A 52 25.46 -6.35 -9.06
CA ALA A 52 24.07 -6.60 -8.78
C ALA A 52 23.81 -7.01 -7.32
N LEU A 53 22.68 -6.56 -6.80
CA LEU A 53 22.17 -7.00 -5.51
C LEU A 53 21.88 -8.51 -5.49
N ASP A 54 21.95 -9.10 -4.31
CA ASP A 54 21.39 -10.43 -4.09
C ASP A 54 19.87 -10.31 -3.83
N SER A 55 19.10 -10.37 -4.91
CA SER A 55 17.66 -10.23 -4.84
C SER A 55 16.97 -11.28 -3.96
N LYS A 56 17.54 -12.48 -3.82
CA LYS A 56 16.98 -13.53 -2.94
C LYS A 56 16.98 -13.08 -1.49
N ARG A 57 18.08 -12.47 -1.02
CA ARG A 57 18.18 -11.92 0.34
C ARG A 57 17.21 -10.75 0.54
N LEU A 58 17.09 -9.86 -0.46
CA LEU A 58 16.14 -8.75 -0.41
C LEU A 58 14.70 -9.26 -0.25
N TRP A 59 14.30 -10.23 -1.06
CA TRP A 59 12.96 -10.83 -0.99
C TRP A 59 12.71 -11.58 0.34
N ALA A 60 13.72 -12.22 0.92
CA ALA A 60 13.60 -12.90 2.20
C ALA A 60 13.26 -11.95 3.35
N HIS A 61 13.68 -10.68 3.27
CA HIS A 61 13.43 -9.68 4.30
C HIS A 61 12.23 -8.76 3.99
N LEU A 62 11.57 -8.92 2.85
CA LEU A 62 10.48 -8.03 2.41
C LEU A 62 9.35 -7.95 3.44
N MET A 63 8.88 -9.08 3.94
CA MET A 63 7.79 -9.12 4.93
C MET A 63 8.18 -8.46 6.26
N THR A 64 9.42 -8.60 6.69
CA THR A 64 9.92 -7.93 7.88
C THR A 64 9.97 -6.41 7.68
N ALA A 65 10.48 -5.97 6.54
CA ALA A 65 10.54 -4.55 6.19
C ALA A 65 9.13 -3.94 6.11
N GLU A 66 8.17 -4.64 5.54
CA GLU A 66 6.77 -4.21 5.48
C GLU A 66 6.17 -4.04 6.88
N ARG A 67 6.37 -5.01 7.78
CA ARG A 67 5.85 -4.91 9.16
C ARG A 67 6.46 -3.73 9.91
N VAL A 68 7.76 -3.50 9.78
CA VAL A 68 8.43 -2.34 10.39
C VAL A 68 7.87 -1.03 9.80
N TYR A 69 7.73 -0.95 8.48
CA TYR A 69 7.13 0.21 7.82
C TYR A 69 5.71 0.49 8.35
N GLN A 70 4.86 -0.52 8.43
CA GLN A 70 3.50 -0.40 8.92
C GLN A 70 3.43 0.11 10.37
N GLN A 71 4.33 -0.37 11.23
CA GLN A 71 4.41 0.10 12.61
C GLN A 71 4.84 1.56 12.70
N LEU A 72 5.89 1.95 11.98
CA LEU A 72 6.40 3.32 11.97
C LEU A 72 5.37 4.29 11.38
N TRP A 73 4.72 3.91 10.30
CA TRP A 73 3.68 4.70 9.65
C TRP A 73 2.50 4.95 10.59
N ARG A 74 1.99 3.91 11.26
CA ARG A 74 0.90 4.05 12.25
C ARG A 74 1.31 4.92 13.43
N ALA A 75 2.49 4.70 13.98
CA ALA A 75 3.02 5.51 15.09
C ALA A 75 3.10 6.99 14.70
N GLU A 76 3.53 7.29 13.47
CA GLU A 76 3.64 8.67 13.00
C GLU A 76 2.26 9.29 12.74
N LEU A 77 1.29 8.56 12.22
CA LEU A 77 -0.09 9.02 12.09
C LEU A 77 -0.74 9.27 13.45
N SER A 78 -0.54 8.37 14.41
CA SER A 78 -1.01 8.59 15.79
C SER A 78 -0.41 9.85 16.40
N ARG A 79 0.90 10.04 16.23
CA ARG A 79 1.60 11.20 16.78
C ARG A 79 1.19 12.51 16.12
N ARG A 80 1.01 12.56 14.81
CA ARG A 80 0.70 13.80 14.06
C ARG A 80 -0.78 14.15 14.03
N LEU A 81 -1.61 13.14 13.88
CA LEU A 81 -3.05 13.31 13.63
C LEU A 81 -3.92 12.83 14.80
N GLY A 82 -3.33 12.26 15.85
CA GLY A 82 -4.06 11.70 16.97
C GLY A 82 -4.88 10.46 16.62
N LEU A 83 -4.59 9.78 15.51
CA LEU A 83 -5.33 8.61 15.09
C LEU A 83 -5.03 7.40 15.98
N GLU A 84 -6.06 6.70 16.37
CA GLU A 84 -5.95 5.41 17.04
C GLU A 84 -6.16 4.27 16.04
N PHE A 85 -5.45 3.16 16.27
CA PHE A 85 -5.56 1.96 15.44
C PHE A 85 -6.07 0.80 16.29
N VAL A 86 -7.06 0.09 15.77
CA VAL A 86 -7.72 -1.02 16.45
C VAL A 86 -7.66 -2.29 15.60
N GLN A 87 -7.62 -3.43 16.27
CA GLN A 87 -7.76 -4.73 15.62
C GLN A 87 -9.23 -4.95 15.27
N VAL A 88 -9.50 -5.18 14.00
CA VAL A 88 -10.84 -5.57 13.54
C VAL A 88 -10.92 -7.10 13.49
N PRO A 89 -12.02 -7.70 13.98
CA PRO A 89 -12.26 -9.13 13.80
C PRO A 89 -12.14 -9.52 12.32
N ASP A 90 -11.57 -10.69 12.05
CA ASP A 90 -11.40 -11.27 10.70
C ASP A 90 -10.34 -10.60 9.81
N HIS A 91 -9.58 -9.63 10.31
CA HIS A 91 -8.45 -9.02 9.61
C HIS A 91 -7.17 -9.05 10.46
N GLU A 92 -6.06 -9.43 9.84
CA GLU A 92 -4.74 -9.33 10.50
C GLU A 92 -4.24 -7.87 10.59
N GLN A 93 -4.83 -6.98 9.81
CA GLN A 93 -4.42 -5.58 9.75
C GLN A 93 -5.20 -4.74 10.75
N LEU A 94 -4.52 -3.75 11.31
CA LEU A 94 -5.15 -2.74 12.14
C LEU A 94 -5.83 -1.69 11.27
N GLU A 95 -7.04 -1.30 11.68
CA GLU A 95 -7.83 -0.24 11.06
C GLU A 95 -7.83 1.01 11.95
N ILE A 96 -8.12 2.15 11.36
CA ILE A 96 -8.29 3.40 12.12
C ILE A 96 -9.58 3.31 12.95
N ALA A 97 -9.49 3.55 14.25
CA ALA A 97 -10.65 3.58 15.14
C ALA A 97 -11.70 4.59 14.64
N GLY A 98 -12.97 4.19 14.62
CA GLY A 98 -14.06 5.00 14.06
C GLY A 98 -14.18 4.96 12.54
N TRP A 99 -13.29 4.23 11.86
CA TRP A 99 -13.35 3.97 10.42
C TRP A 99 -13.62 2.47 10.13
N ASP A 100 -14.45 1.87 10.92
CA ASP A 100 -14.86 0.47 10.80
C ASP A 100 -16.12 0.27 9.94
N ASP A 101 -16.60 1.33 9.29
CA ASP A 101 -17.75 1.29 8.39
C ASP A 101 -17.43 0.48 7.13
N LYS A 102 -17.93 -0.76 7.11
CA LYS A 102 -17.74 -1.68 6.00
C LYS A 102 -18.28 -1.13 4.68
N THR A 103 -19.38 -0.37 4.72
CA THR A 103 -20.02 0.21 3.53
C THR A 103 -19.08 1.20 2.85
N LEU A 104 -18.43 2.07 3.64
CA LEU A 104 -17.46 3.04 3.11
C LEU A 104 -16.20 2.35 2.58
N ARG A 105 -15.69 1.34 3.32
CA ARG A 105 -14.53 0.57 2.83
C ARG A 105 -14.83 -0.13 1.51
N ASP A 106 -16.02 -0.71 1.38
CA ASP A 106 -16.44 -1.38 0.15
C ASP A 106 -16.62 -0.38 -1.01
N ALA A 107 -17.17 0.81 -0.75
CA ALA A 107 -17.32 1.87 -1.74
C ALA A 107 -15.97 2.32 -2.33
N PHE A 108 -14.94 2.41 -1.48
CA PHE A 108 -13.58 2.82 -1.88
C PHE A 108 -12.63 1.64 -2.14
N SER A 109 -13.16 0.45 -2.39
CA SER A 109 -12.40 -0.76 -2.72
C SER A 109 -12.75 -1.31 -4.09
N LYS A 110 -13.03 -0.46 -5.07
CA LYS A 110 -13.45 -0.83 -6.44
C LYS A 110 -12.48 -1.83 -7.06
N ARG A 111 -11.18 -1.59 -6.89
CA ARG A 111 -10.16 -2.50 -7.39
C ARG A 111 -10.22 -3.89 -6.77
N ALA A 112 -10.38 -3.96 -5.47
CA ALA A 112 -10.52 -5.24 -4.77
C ALA A 112 -11.80 -5.99 -5.18
N ALA A 113 -12.91 -5.25 -5.37
CA ALA A 113 -14.17 -5.81 -5.85
C ALA A 113 -14.03 -6.42 -7.25
N GLN A 114 -13.34 -5.75 -8.19
CA GLN A 114 -13.08 -6.29 -9.53
C GLN A 114 -12.24 -7.57 -9.49
N VAL A 115 -11.20 -7.61 -8.67
CA VAL A 115 -10.35 -8.80 -8.54
C VAL A 115 -11.16 -9.96 -7.96
N ARG A 116 -11.97 -9.71 -6.93
CA ARG A 116 -12.85 -10.72 -6.34
C ARG A 116 -13.84 -11.28 -7.38
N ALA A 117 -14.55 -10.40 -8.07
CA ALA A 117 -15.50 -10.81 -9.12
C ALA A 117 -14.83 -11.67 -10.20
N GLN A 118 -13.61 -11.38 -10.58
CA GLN A 118 -12.87 -12.19 -11.55
C GLN A 118 -12.46 -13.54 -10.98
N CYS A 119 -12.05 -13.60 -9.70
CA CYS A 119 -11.76 -14.86 -9.01
C CYS A 119 -13.01 -15.74 -8.92
N ASP A 120 -14.15 -15.14 -8.56
CA ASP A 120 -15.44 -15.84 -8.49
C ASP A 120 -15.86 -16.41 -9.85
N ALA A 121 -15.66 -15.63 -10.91
CA ALA A 121 -15.92 -16.08 -12.29
C ALA A 121 -15.04 -17.27 -12.70
N TRP A 122 -13.84 -17.38 -12.14
CA TRP A 122 -12.93 -18.50 -12.37
C TRP A 122 -13.11 -19.67 -11.38
N GLY A 123 -14.02 -19.53 -10.39
CA GLY A 123 -14.34 -20.56 -9.41
C GLY A 123 -13.20 -20.86 -8.41
N THR A 124 -12.35 -19.88 -8.12
CA THR A 124 -11.20 -20.05 -7.22
C THR A 124 -10.86 -18.78 -6.47
N THR A 125 -10.35 -18.94 -5.24
CA THR A 125 -10.02 -17.83 -4.33
C THR A 125 -8.58 -17.87 -3.83
N ASP A 126 -7.71 -18.73 -4.42
CA ASP A 126 -6.33 -18.80 -3.97
C ASP A 126 -5.51 -17.55 -4.34
N THR A 127 -4.42 -17.31 -3.60
CA THR A 127 -3.57 -16.12 -3.76
C THR A 127 -2.93 -16.01 -5.14
N ARG A 128 -2.63 -17.13 -5.80
CA ARG A 128 -2.03 -17.14 -7.13
C ARG A 128 -3.05 -16.65 -8.14
N THR A 129 -4.25 -17.19 -8.09
CA THR A 129 -5.36 -16.79 -8.96
C THR A 129 -5.75 -15.33 -8.74
N ALA A 130 -5.73 -14.84 -7.49
CA ALA A 130 -5.97 -13.42 -7.23
C ALA A 130 -4.94 -12.51 -7.93
N ARG A 131 -3.66 -12.91 -8.00
CA ARG A 131 -2.64 -12.18 -8.75
C ARG A 131 -2.87 -12.22 -10.26
N GLU A 132 -3.32 -13.33 -10.79
CA GLU A 132 -3.67 -13.49 -12.20
C GLU A 132 -4.93 -12.67 -12.54
N ALA A 133 -5.97 -12.72 -11.71
CA ALA A 133 -7.17 -11.88 -11.82
C ALA A 133 -6.83 -10.38 -11.80
N ALA A 134 -5.94 -9.97 -10.89
CA ALA A 134 -5.45 -8.61 -10.84
C ALA A 134 -4.68 -8.18 -12.12
N ARG A 135 -4.04 -9.08 -12.81
CA ARG A 135 -3.40 -8.80 -14.11
C ARG A 135 -4.42 -8.75 -15.23
N ALA A 136 -5.34 -9.71 -15.28
CA ALA A 136 -6.36 -9.83 -16.34
C ALA A 136 -7.33 -8.63 -16.35
N THR A 137 -7.69 -8.13 -15.17
CA THR A 137 -8.59 -6.96 -15.02
C THR A 137 -7.87 -5.61 -15.04
N ARG A 138 -6.57 -5.59 -15.39
CA ARG A 138 -5.76 -4.38 -15.33
C ARG A 138 -6.08 -3.44 -16.50
N ARG A 139 -6.73 -2.33 -16.22
CA ARG A 139 -6.94 -1.25 -17.19
C ARG A 139 -5.70 -0.36 -17.34
N ALA A 140 -5.60 0.36 -18.45
CA ALA A 140 -4.64 1.45 -18.57
C ALA A 140 -4.92 2.51 -17.49
N LYS A 141 -3.86 3.12 -16.95
CA LYS A 141 -4.04 4.20 -15.98
C LYS A 141 -4.44 5.46 -16.72
N ASP A 142 -5.49 6.11 -16.26
CA ASP A 142 -5.82 7.45 -16.72
C ASP A 142 -4.90 8.46 -16.02
N HIS A 143 -4.17 9.24 -16.80
CA HIS A 143 -3.27 10.27 -16.33
C HIS A 143 -3.80 11.67 -16.60
N SER A 144 -5.01 11.79 -17.11
CA SER A 144 -5.63 13.07 -17.46
C SER A 144 -6.30 13.78 -16.29
N GLU A 145 -6.67 13.02 -15.24
CA GLU A 145 -7.34 13.59 -14.07
C GLU A 145 -6.35 14.36 -13.18
N THR A 146 -6.70 15.59 -12.87
CA THR A 146 -5.99 16.39 -11.86
C THR A 146 -6.37 15.97 -10.45
N GLU A 147 -5.53 16.33 -9.46
CA GLU A 147 -5.81 16.03 -8.05
C GLU A 147 -7.16 16.58 -7.59
N ASP A 148 -7.51 17.80 -8.00
CA ASP A 148 -8.77 18.44 -7.61
C ASP A 148 -9.98 17.65 -8.10
N VAL A 149 -9.97 17.18 -9.34
CA VAL A 149 -11.03 16.32 -9.91
C VAL A 149 -11.18 15.01 -9.12
N ILE A 150 -10.06 14.44 -8.73
CA ILE A 150 -10.05 13.19 -7.92
C ILE A 150 -10.66 13.46 -6.54
N TYR A 151 -10.28 14.54 -5.86
CA TYR A 151 -10.82 14.88 -4.55
C TYR A 151 -12.31 15.22 -4.60
N ASP A 152 -12.77 15.95 -5.62
CA ASP A 152 -14.18 16.26 -5.78
C ASP A 152 -15.02 15.02 -6.02
N ARG A 153 -14.51 14.06 -6.80
CA ARG A 153 -15.14 12.75 -6.96
C ARG A 153 -15.25 11.99 -5.65
N TRP A 154 -14.19 11.92 -4.85
CA TRP A 154 -14.23 11.24 -3.55
C TRP A 154 -15.20 11.91 -2.57
N ARG A 155 -15.28 13.25 -2.57
CA ARG A 155 -16.28 13.98 -1.77
C ARG A 155 -17.71 13.64 -2.19
N ALA A 156 -17.96 13.57 -3.49
CA ALA A 156 -19.27 13.18 -4.01
C ALA A 156 -19.63 11.74 -3.61
N GLU A 157 -18.70 10.80 -3.76
CA GLU A 157 -18.90 9.41 -3.36
C GLU A 157 -19.14 9.27 -1.84
N LEU A 158 -18.41 10.02 -0.99
CA LEU A 158 -18.67 10.07 0.44
C LEU A 158 -20.08 10.61 0.75
N ALA A 159 -20.49 11.67 0.06
CA ALA A 159 -21.82 12.27 0.26
C ALA A 159 -22.96 11.30 -0.10
N GLU A 160 -22.80 10.44 -1.12
CA GLU A 160 -23.76 9.39 -1.45
C GLU A 160 -23.98 8.40 -0.30
N HIS A 161 -22.97 8.21 0.55
CA HIS A 161 -23.03 7.39 1.76
C HIS A 161 -23.40 8.19 3.04
N GLY A 162 -23.85 9.44 2.88
CA GLY A 162 -24.22 10.31 4.00
C GLY A 162 -23.03 10.79 4.85
N VAL A 163 -21.81 10.73 4.30
CA VAL A 163 -20.59 11.17 5.00
C VAL A 163 -20.09 12.46 4.36
N SER A 164 -19.93 13.48 5.17
CA SER A 164 -19.25 14.73 4.81
C SER A 164 -17.86 14.79 5.44
N GLU A 165 -17.01 15.70 4.98
CA GLU A 165 -15.71 15.97 5.61
C GLU A 165 -15.87 16.29 7.10
N ARG A 166 -16.91 17.03 7.46
CA ARG A 166 -17.23 17.38 8.85
C ARG A 166 -17.60 16.14 9.67
N THR A 167 -18.52 15.30 9.15
CA THR A 167 -18.93 14.06 9.83
C THR A 167 -17.75 13.12 10.00
N TYR A 168 -16.85 13.09 9.02
CA TYR A 168 -15.63 12.31 9.06
C TYR A 168 -14.66 12.83 10.13
N ALA A 169 -14.41 14.13 10.15
CA ALA A 169 -13.56 14.76 11.14
C ALA A 169 -14.11 14.57 12.58
N GLU A 170 -15.45 14.63 12.76
CA GLU A 170 -16.10 14.35 14.04
C GLU A 170 -15.92 12.89 14.47
N ARG A 171 -16.01 11.93 13.55
CA ARG A 171 -15.74 10.50 13.85
C ARG A 171 -14.28 10.27 14.26
N LEU A 172 -13.34 10.85 13.55
CA LEU A 172 -11.91 10.77 13.90
C LEU A 172 -11.60 11.55 15.19
N GLY A 173 -12.20 12.73 15.37
CA GLY A 173 -12.04 13.54 16.59
C GLY A 173 -12.66 12.89 17.83
N GLY A 174 -13.73 12.13 17.69
CA GLY A 174 -14.31 11.30 18.74
C GLY A 174 -13.38 10.16 19.18
N ALA A 175 -12.56 9.64 18.27
CA ALA A 175 -11.52 8.66 18.58
C ALA A 175 -10.29 9.29 19.26
N THR A 176 -10.09 10.60 19.11
CA THR A 176 -9.03 11.37 19.78
C THR A 176 -9.47 11.95 21.12
N GLY A 177 -10.66 11.55 21.60
CA GLY A 177 -11.32 12.10 22.76
C GLY A 177 -10.53 11.99 24.05
N THR A 178 -10.23 13.16 24.57
CA THR A 178 -9.83 13.50 25.95
C THR A 178 -8.44 13.04 26.40
N ARG A 179 -7.52 13.93 26.24
CA ARG A 179 -6.51 14.16 27.28
C ARG A 179 -6.68 15.57 27.87
#